data_251a8f74001a13825b62c5df663a21ba
#
_entry.id   251a8f74001a13825b62c5df663a21ba
#
_cell.length_a   1.000
_cell.length_b   1.000
_cell.length_c   1.000
_cell.angle_alpha   90.00
_cell.angle_beta   90.00
_cell.angle_gamma   90.00
#
_symmetry.space_group_name_H-M   'P 1'
#
loop_
_entity.id
_entity.type
_entity.pdbx_description
1 polymer ?
#
loop_
_entity_poly.entity_id
_entity_poly.type
_entity_poly.pdbx_seq_one_letter_code
_entity_poly.pdbx_strand_id
1 'polypeptide(L)'
;DFIMQNMKMQCNVISNAYSHGVKKLLFLGSTCIYPKDAPQPMKEDVLLTSPLEYTNEEYAIAKIAGLKMCESYNLQYGTNYIAVMPTNLYGPNDNFHLENSHVMPAMMRKIYLAKLIHEGDWKSIEVDMNKRPINPTDKLRAIIGEGNVDGNNDHERILKALEFYGIYNNKVVLWGTGKPLREFLWSEDMADASVHVLLN
;
A
#
# COMPACT_ATOMS: atom_id res chain seq x y z
N ASP A 1 6.67 9.40 -14.40
CA ASP A 1 6.14 10.73 -14.07
C ASP A 1 5.29 10.74 -12.78
N PHE A 2 5.60 9.81 -11.88
CA PHE A 2 4.87 9.58 -10.64
C PHE A 2 4.91 10.80 -9.69
N ILE A 3 6.09 11.38 -9.48
CA ILE A 3 6.28 12.55 -8.61
C ILE A 3 5.46 13.74 -9.13
N MET A 4 5.49 14.01 -10.45
CA MET A 4 4.77 15.14 -11.05
C MET A 4 3.25 15.01 -10.88
N GLN A 5 2.69 13.80 -11.05
CA GLN A 5 1.26 13.57 -10.86
C GLN A 5 0.83 13.80 -9.42
N ASN A 6 1.59 13.28 -8.45
CA ASN A 6 1.32 13.51 -7.03
C ASN A 6 1.43 14.99 -6.66
N MET A 7 2.47 15.69 -7.13
CA MET A 7 2.65 17.12 -6.89
C MET A 7 1.49 17.95 -7.46
N LYS A 8 1.10 17.72 -8.72
CA LYS A 8 -0.03 18.43 -9.34
C LYS A 8 -1.33 18.20 -8.60
N MET A 9 -1.62 16.95 -8.23
CA MET A 9 -2.85 16.60 -7.51
C MET A 9 -2.95 17.34 -6.19
N GLN A 10 -1.93 17.23 -5.34
CA GLN A 10 -1.96 17.86 -4.01
C GLN A 10 -1.92 19.39 -4.08
N CYS A 11 -1.15 19.98 -5.01
CA CYS A 11 -1.16 21.42 -5.23
C CYS A 11 -2.57 21.91 -5.61
N ASN A 12 -3.22 21.22 -6.56
CA ASN A 12 -4.57 21.57 -6.96
C ASN A 12 -5.58 21.43 -5.82
N VAL A 13 -5.54 20.33 -5.07
CA VAL A 13 -6.49 20.11 -3.97
C VAL A 13 -6.30 21.17 -2.88
N ILE A 14 -5.08 21.40 -2.41
CA ILE A 14 -4.81 22.33 -1.31
C ILE A 14 -5.13 23.77 -1.71
N SER A 15 -4.68 24.21 -2.90
CA SER A 15 -4.93 25.58 -3.36
C SER A 15 -6.41 25.84 -3.65
N ASN A 16 -7.13 24.89 -4.24
CA ASN A 16 -8.58 25.05 -4.48
C ASN A 16 -9.38 24.97 -3.17
N ALA A 17 -8.97 24.14 -2.21
CA ALA A 17 -9.60 24.13 -0.89
C ALA A 17 -9.55 25.51 -0.26
N TYR A 18 -8.40 26.17 -0.30
CA TYR A 18 -8.27 27.54 0.20
C TYR A 18 -9.14 28.55 -0.58
N SER A 19 -9.04 28.57 -1.91
CA SER A 19 -9.78 29.52 -2.77
C SER A 19 -11.31 29.38 -2.66
N HIS A 20 -11.80 28.20 -2.26
CA HIS A 20 -13.22 27.95 -2.00
C HIS A 20 -13.61 28.05 -0.53
N GLY A 21 -12.74 28.60 0.32
CA GLY A 21 -13.04 28.90 1.72
C GLY A 21 -13.09 27.68 2.65
N VAL A 22 -12.50 26.56 2.26
CA VAL A 22 -12.38 25.39 3.14
C VAL A 22 -11.48 25.74 4.34
N LYS A 23 -12.02 25.65 5.54
CA LYS A 23 -11.34 26.04 6.78
C LYS A 23 -10.46 24.94 7.36
N LYS A 24 -10.91 23.68 7.28
CA LYS A 24 -10.19 22.51 7.76
C LYS A 24 -9.94 21.53 6.60
N LEU A 25 -8.73 21.05 6.49
CA LEU A 25 -8.33 20.03 5.52
C LEU A 25 -7.41 19.03 6.21
N LEU A 26 -7.65 17.74 5.99
CA LEU A 26 -6.74 16.70 6.43
C LEU A 26 -6.00 16.13 5.23
N PHE A 27 -4.68 16.29 5.25
CA PHE A 27 -3.78 15.75 4.24
C PHE A 27 -3.21 14.41 4.71
N LEU A 28 -3.44 13.36 3.93
CA LEU A 28 -2.83 12.06 4.19
C LEU A 28 -1.40 12.04 3.67
N GLY A 29 -0.45 12.20 4.58
CA GLY A 29 0.97 11.97 4.34
C GLY A 29 1.32 10.48 4.27
N SER A 30 2.48 10.13 4.77
CA SER A 30 2.93 8.74 4.89
C SER A 30 4.12 8.67 5.85
N THR A 31 4.30 7.57 6.56
CA THR A 31 5.53 7.32 7.34
C THR A 31 6.79 7.19 6.46
N CYS A 32 6.64 7.02 5.14
CA CYS A 32 7.76 7.02 4.18
C CYS A 32 8.50 8.37 4.09
N ILE A 33 7.94 9.45 4.64
CA ILE A 33 8.59 10.77 4.64
C ILE A 33 9.76 10.88 5.63
N TYR A 34 9.83 9.95 6.57
CA TYR A 34 10.90 9.95 7.57
C TYR A 34 12.18 9.33 7.02
N PRO A 35 13.35 9.74 7.56
CA PRO A 35 14.62 9.18 7.14
C PRO A 35 14.66 7.66 7.26
N LYS A 36 15.41 7.01 6.35
CA LYS A 36 15.58 5.56 6.32
C LYS A 36 16.05 4.99 7.66
N ASP A 37 17.03 5.64 8.27
CA ASP A 37 17.69 5.21 9.49
C ASP A 37 17.24 6.03 10.71
N ALA A 38 16.00 6.53 10.70
CA ALA A 38 15.44 7.29 11.82
C ALA A 38 15.40 6.45 13.11
N PRO A 39 15.70 7.05 14.27
CA PRO A 39 15.57 6.37 15.56
C PRO A 39 14.15 5.84 15.79
N GLN A 40 14.05 4.71 16.50
CA GLN A 40 12.76 4.11 16.87
C GLN A 40 12.55 4.22 18.39
N PRO A 41 11.34 4.68 18.82
CA PRO A 41 10.20 5.17 18.04
C PRO A 41 10.51 6.50 17.34
N MET A 42 10.02 6.65 16.12
CA MET A 42 10.21 7.89 15.34
C MET A 42 9.38 9.04 15.94
N LYS A 43 10.00 10.22 15.96
CA LYS A 43 9.33 11.49 16.32
C LYS A 43 9.20 12.37 15.08
N GLU A 44 8.26 13.30 15.10
CA GLU A 44 8.01 14.19 13.97
C GLU A 44 9.21 15.12 13.65
N ASP A 45 10.01 15.46 14.63
CA ASP A 45 11.18 16.35 14.50
C ASP A 45 12.36 15.74 13.74
N VAL A 46 12.35 14.42 13.48
CA VAL A 46 13.38 13.77 12.66
C VAL A 46 13.15 13.97 11.14
N LEU A 47 12.04 14.60 10.75
CA LEU A 47 11.77 14.89 9.35
C LEU A 47 12.90 15.70 8.71
N LEU A 48 13.40 15.26 7.54
CA LEU A 48 14.46 15.91 6.78
C LEU A 48 15.84 15.99 7.48
N THR A 49 16.10 15.18 8.48
CA THR A 49 17.40 15.18 9.19
C THR A 49 18.45 14.29 8.55
N SER A 50 18.06 13.33 7.70
CA SER A 50 18.96 12.47 6.95
C SER A 50 18.28 11.89 5.69
N PRO A 51 19.00 11.12 4.82
CA PRO A 51 18.45 10.61 3.57
C PRO A 51 17.21 9.74 3.73
N LEU A 52 16.32 9.86 2.76
CA LEU A 52 15.11 9.02 2.62
C LEU A 52 15.47 7.61 2.12
N GLU A 53 14.50 6.69 2.16
CA GLU A 53 14.64 5.40 1.49
C GLU A 53 14.58 5.59 -0.03
N TYR A 54 15.67 5.30 -0.71
CA TYR A 54 15.86 5.56 -2.14
C TYR A 54 14.77 4.95 -3.03
N THR A 55 14.26 3.76 -2.67
CA THR A 55 13.29 3.04 -3.50
C THR A 55 11.91 3.69 -3.59
N ASN A 56 11.60 4.65 -2.70
CA ASN A 56 10.35 5.40 -2.69
C ASN A 56 10.56 6.91 -2.44
N GLU A 57 11.75 7.40 -2.72
CA GLU A 57 12.15 8.79 -2.47
C GLU A 57 11.24 9.80 -3.18
N GLU A 58 10.88 9.55 -4.43
CA GLU A 58 9.99 10.43 -5.21
C GLU A 58 8.60 10.55 -4.58
N TYR A 59 8.08 9.46 -4.04
CA TYR A 59 6.82 9.46 -3.29
C TYR A 59 6.96 10.24 -1.99
N ALA A 60 8.01 9.99 -1.24
CA ALA A 60 8.28 10.66 0.03
C ALA A 60 8.44 12.17 -0.16
N ILE A 61 9.21 12.61 -1.17
CA ILE A 61 9.38 14.04 -1.51
C ILE A 61 8.03 14.69 -1.83
N ALA A 62 7.20 14.03 -2.64
CA ALA A 62 5.87 14.56 -2.95
C ALA A 62 5.03 14.73 -1.66
N LYS A 63 5.03 13.74 -0.77
CA LYS A 63 4.28 13.81 0.50
C LYS A 63 4.83 14.88 1.46
N ILE A 64 6.16 15.05 1.54
CA ILE A 64 6.80 16.14 2.29
C ILE A 64 6.34 17.51 1.76
N ALA A 65 6.32 17.68 0.44
CA ALA A 65 5.88 18.93 -0.17
C ALA A 65 4.41 19.25 0.18
N GLY A 66 3.51 18.26 0.16
CA GLY A 66 2.11 18.44 0.56
C GLY A 66 1.96 18.84 2.04
N LEU A 67 2.72 18.19 2.93
CA LEU A 67 2.77 18.57 4.35
C LEU A 67 3.24 20.02 4.51
N LYS A 68 4.32 20.41 3.84
CA LYS A 68 4.86 21.78 3.91
C LYS A 68 3.93 22.80 3.28
N MET A 69 3.15 22.43 2.27
CA MET A 69 2.07 23.30 1.77
C MET A 69 1.01 23.53 2.84
N CYS A 70 0.54 22.51 3.54
CA CYS A 70 -0.44 22.69 4.63
C CYS A 70 0.09 23.63 5.71
N GLU A 71 1.34 23.43 6.16
CA GLU A 71 1.99 24.34 7.11
C GLU A 71 2.05 25.79 6.60
N SER A 72 2.45 25.98 5.34
CA SER A 72 2.57 27.30 4.72
C SER A 72 1.22 28.01 4.62
N TYR A 73 0.15 27.30 4.26
CA TYR A 73 -1.20 27.87 4.23
C TYR A 73 -1.69 28.25 5.62
N ASN A 74 -1.39 27.44 6.64
CA ASN A 74 -1.71 27.78 8.03
C ASN A 74 -1.01 29.07 8.48
N LEU A 75 0.30 29.17 8.21
CA LEU A 75 1.09 30.34 8.58
C LEU A 75 0.67 31.61 7.84
N GLN A 76 0.42 31.51 6.54
CA GLN A 76 0.15 32.67 5.68
C GLN A 76 -1.29 33.13 5.74
N TYR A 77 -2.24 32.21 5.84
CA TYR A 77 -3.67 32.48 5.66
C TYR A 77 -4.53 32.12 6.88
N GLY A 78 -3.93 31.58 7.94
CA GLY A 78 -4.67 31.19 9.15
C GLY A 78 -5.66 30.06 8.92
N THR A 79 -5.38 29.14 7.98
CA THR A 79 -6.15 27.92 7.78
C THR A 79 -5.88 26.91 8.90
N ASN A 80 -6.69 25.86 9.00
CA ASN A 80 -6.44 24.73 9.87
C ASN A 80 -6.28 23.45 9.02
N TYR A 81 -5.15 23.39 8.31
CA TYR A 81 -4.81 22.26 7.45
C TYR A 81 -3.86 21.33 8.22
N ILE A 82 -4.28 20.09 8.42
CA ILE A 82 -3.61 19.11 9.25
C ILE A 82 -3.03 18.03 8.35
N ALA A 83 -1.77 17.65 8.55
CA ALA A 83 -1.15 16.52 7.91
C ALA A 83 -1.00 15.37 8.91
N VAL A 84 -1.42 14.16 8.53
CA VAL A 84 -1.27 12.95 9.33
C VAL A 84 -0.46 11.91 8.55
N MET A 85 0.33 11.12 9.25
CA MET A 85 1.24 10.13 8.68
C MET A 85 0.74 8.71 9.00
N PRO A 86 -0.23 8.18 8.23
CA PRO A 86 -0.70 6.82 8.44
C PRO A 86 0.44 5.81 8.19
N THR A 87 0.45 4.76 8.99
CA THR A 87 1.29 3.58 8.79
C THR A 87 0.72 2.69 7.67
N ASN A 88 1.14 1.43 7.57
CA ASN A 88 0.63 0.52 6.53
C ASN A 88 -0.84 0.19 6.78
N LEU A 89 -1.69 0.71 5.94
CA LEU A 89 -3.13 0.43 6.00
C LEU A 89 -3.44 -0.94 5.41
N TYR A 90 -4.43 -1.60 5.98
CA TYR A 90 -5.03 -2.82 5.44
C TYR A 90 -6.54 -2.82 5.73
N GLY A 91 -7.32 -3.51 4.91
CA GLY A 91 -8.77 -3.57 5.13
C GLY A 91 -9.54 -4.17 3.96
N PRO A 92 -10.88 -4.06 3.99
CA PRO A 92 -11.75 -4.50 2.90
C PRO A 92 -11.40 -3.80 1.58
N ASN A 93 -11.54 -4.53 0.48
CA ASN A 93 -11.26 -4.03 -0.86
C ASN A 93 -9.80 -3.62 -1.15
N ASP A 94 -8.86 -4.09 -0.32
CA ASP A 94 -7.43 -3.90 -0.56
C ASP A 94 -6.97 -4.57 -1.87
N ASN A 95 -5.77 -4.23 -2.32
CA ASN A 95 -5.14 -4.88 -3.44
C ASN A 95 -4.53 -6.23 -3.00
N PHE A 96 -5.17 -7.33 -3.37
CA PHE A 96 -4.70 -8.70 -3.07
C PHE A 96 -3.86 -9.31 -4.20
N HIS A 97 -3.25 -8.49 -5.06
CA HIS A 97 -2.39 -9.00 -6.12
C HIS A 97 -1.12 -9.65 -5.55
N LEU A 98 -0.70 -10.81 -6.09
CA LEU A 98 0.40 -11.58 -5.49
C LEU A 98 1.78 -10.91 -5.61
N GLU A 99 1.96 -9.99 -6.55
CA GLU A 99 3.21 -9.25 -6.75
C GLU A 99 3.14 -7.79 -6.30
N ASN A 100 2.05 -7.09 -6.63
CA ASN A 100 1.95 -5.65 -6.55
C ASN A 100 1.09 -5.16 -5.37
N SER A 101 0.82 -6.02 -4.41
CA SER A 101 0.11 -5.64 -3.19
C SER A 101 1.06 -5.39 -2.03
N HIS A 102 0.56 -4.67 -1.03
CA HIS A 102 1.26 -4.55 0.24
C HIS A 102 1.37 -5.91 0.95
N VAL A 103 2.30 -6.00 1.90
CA VAL A 103 2.67 -7.27 2.53
C VAL A 103 1.49 -7.99 3.21
N MET A 104 0.62 -7.25 3.93
CA MET A 104 -0.49 -7.86 4.65
C MET A 104 -1.51 -8.51 3.70
N PRO A 105 -2.09 -7.83 2.70
CA PRO A 105 -3.04 -8.45 1.77
C PRO A 105 -2.39 -9.56 0.94
N ALA A 106 -1.10 -9.45 0.54
CA ALA A 106 -0.39 -10.52 -0.13
C ALA A 106 -0.31 -11.78 0.74
N MET A 107 0.07 -11.63 2.02
CA MET A 107 0.16 -12.75 2.96
C MET A 107 -1.19 -13.40 3.19
N MET A 108 -2.25 -12.59 3.40
CA MET A 108 -3.61 -13.10 3.60
C MET A 108 -4.05 -13.97 2.41
N ARG A 109 -3.88 -13.48 1.17
CA ARG A 109 -4.24 -14.25 -0.02
C ARG A 109 -3.40 -15.51 -0.17
N LYS A 110 -2.09 -15.44 0.06
CA LYS A 110 -1.20 -16.61 -0.02
C LYS A 110 -1.60 -17.70 0.98
N ILE A 111 -1.87 -17.31 2.22
CA ILE A 111 -2.29 -18.25 3.29
C ILE A 111 -3.66 -18.85 2.95
N TYR A 112 -4.59 -18.04 2.49
CA TYR A 112 -5.92 -18.49 2.10
C TYR A 112 -5.87 -19.50 0.95
N LEU A 113 -5.13 -19.22 -0.11
CA LEU A 113 -4.97 -20.13 -1.25
C LEU A 113 -4.24 -21.43 -0.85
N ALA A 114 -3.21 -21.37 -0.01
CA ALA A 114 -2.53 -22.56 0.52
C ALA A 114 -3.49 -23.44 1.34
N LYS A 115 -4.36 -22.84 2.14
CA LYS A 115 -5.43 -23.54 2.88
C LYS A 115 -6.39 -24.23 1.91
N LEU A 116 -6.88 -23.54 0.89
CA LEU A 116 -7.80 -24.13 -0.09
C LEU A 116 -7.17 -25.29 -0.87
N ILE A 117 -5.89 -25.19 -1.24
CA ILE A 117 -5.15 -26.30 -1.86
C ILE A 117 -5.09 -27.49 -0.91
N HIS A 118 -4.81 -27.25 0.38
CA HIS A 118 -4.74 -28.32 1.39
C HIS A 118 -6.07 -29.03 1.59
N GLU A 119 -7.16 -28.29 1.55
CA GLU A 119 -8.53 -28.80 1.70
C GLU A 119 -9.09 -29.40 0.41
N GLY A 120 -8.41 -29.20 -0.73
CA GLY A 120 -8.87 -29.63 -2.05
C GLY A 120 -10.09 -28.84 -2.56
N ASP A 121 -10.31 -27.63 -2.03
CA ASP A 121 -11.44 -26.78 -2.41
C ASP A 121 -11.12 -25.99 -3.69
N TRP A 122 -11.11 -26.71 -4.80
CA TRP A 122 -10.86 -26.16 -6.13
C TRP A 122 -11.89 -25.11 -6.54
N LYS A 123 -13.14 -25.29 -6.16
CA LYS A 123 -14.20 -24.33 -6.47
C LYS A 123 -13.90 -22.94 -5.92
N SER A 124 -13.43 -22.85 -4.69
CA SER A 124 -13.05 -21.57 -4.06
C SER A 124 -11.78 -21.00 -4.66
N ILE A 125 -10.81 -21.86 -5.07
CA ILE A 125 -9.59 -21.44 -5.81
C ILE A 125 -10.00 -20.81 -7.14
N GLU A 126 -10.85 -21.47 -7.94
CA GLU A 126 -11.32 -20.96 -9.22
C GLU A 126 -12.04 -19.60 -9.07
N VAL A 127 -12.86 -19.46 -8.05
CA VAL A 127 -13.54 -18.19 -7.74
C VAL A 127 -12.54 -17.09 -7.41
N ASP A 128 -11.54 -17.35 -6.58
CA ASP A 128 -10.50 -16.36 -6.25
C ASP A 128 -9.67 -15.99 -7.49
N MET A 129 -9.26 -16.98 -8.27
CA MET A 129 -8.47 -16.77 -9.48
C MET A 129 -9.23 -16.01 -10.57
N ASN A 130 -10.53 -16.24 -10.73
CA ASN A 130 -11.37 -15.47 -11.65
C ASN A 130 -11.56 -14.02 -11.19
N LYS A 131 -11.69 -13.79 -9.87
CA LYS A 131 -11.78 -12.44 -9.31
C LYS A 131 -10.45 -11.68 -9.39
N ARG A 132 -9.34 -12.38 -9.30
CA ARG A 132 -7.99 -11.80 -9.23
C ARG A 132 -7.01 -12.63 -10.05
N PRO A 133 -7.13 -12.62 -11.39
CA PRO A 133 -6.26 -13.40 -12.25
C PRO A 133 -4.79 -12.98 -12.11
N ILE A 134 -3.89 -13.92 -12.32
CA ILE A 134 -2.45 -13.65 -12.34
C ILE A 134 -2.05 -13.28 -13.76
N ASN A 135 -1.44 -12.10 -13.93
CA ASN A 135 -0.77 -11.69 -15.15
C ASN A 135 0.69 -12.16 -15.05
N PRO A 136 1.10 -13.21 -15.80
CA PRO A 136 2.42 -13.78 -15.61
C PRO A 136 3.53 -12.79 -15.97
N THR A 137 4.54 -12.71 -15.11
CA THR A 137 5.83 -12.10 -15.46
C THR A 137 6.56 -12.94 -16.50
N ASP A 138 7.60 -12.41 -17.15
CA ASP A 138 8.40 -13.15 -18.12
C ASP A 138 8.98 -14.44 -17.52
N LYS A 139 9.37 -14.40 -16.24
CA LYS A 139 9.87 -15.59 -15.52
C LYS A 139 8.79 -16.65 -15.35
N LEU A 140 7.58 -16.23 -15.00
CA LEU A 140 6.46 -17.16 -14.84
C LEU A 140 6.00 -17.70 -16.21
N ARG A 141 5.95 -16.86 -17.26
CA ARG A 141 5.65 -17.28 -18.64
C ARG A 141 6.58 -18.39 -19.14
N ALA A 142 7.85 -18.32 -18.80
CA ALA A 142 8.81 -19.36 -19.15
C ALA A 142 8.47 -20.74 -18.52
N ILE A 143 7.70 -20.76 -17.43
CA ILE A 143 7.30 -21.98 -16.72
C ILE A 143 5.94 -22.50 -17.21
N ILE A 144 4.97 -21.60 -17.37
CA ILE A 144 3.57 -21.97 -17.60
C ILE A 144 3.05 -21.61 -19.00
N GLY A 145 3.84 -20.95 -19.84
CA GLY A 145 3.43 -20.44 -21.15
C GLY A 145 2.67 -19.11 -21.10
N GLU A 146 2.21 -18.66 -22.27
CA GLU A 146 1.51 -17.38 -22.43
C GLU A 146 0.09 -17.39 -21.88
N GLY A 147 -0.44 -16.18 -21.64
CA GLY A 147 -1.79 -15.93 -21.18
C GLY A 147 -1.92 -15.81 -19.65
N ASN A 148 -2.98 -15.16 -19.22
CA ASN A 148 -3.29 -15.00 -17.79
C ASN A 148 -3.62 -16.36 -17.17
N VAL A 149 -3.42 -16.46 -15.86
CA VAL A 149 -3.88 -17.59 -15.05
C VAL A 149 -5.11 -17.17 -14.27
N ASP A 150 -6.22 -17.79 -14.60
CA ASP A 150 -7.52 -17.57 -13.97
C ASP A 150 -8.16 -18.93 -13.59
N GLY A 151 -9.37 -18.89 -13.04
CA GLY A 151 -10.10 -20.09 -12.61
C GLY A 151 -10.59 -21.02 -13.74
N ASN A 152 -10.42 -20.63 -15.02
CA ASN A 152 -10.79 -21.47 -16.16
C ASN A 152 -9.61 -22.31 -16.66
N ASN A 153 -8.41 -22.09 -16.12
CA ASN A 153 -7.24 -22.90 -16.46
C ASN A 153 -7.31 -24.26 -15.77
N ASP A 154 -6.59 -25.25 -16.33
CA ASP A 154 -6.41 -26.53 -15.66
C ASP A 154 -5.67 -26.37 -14.33
N HIS A 155 -5.92 -27.29 -13.40
CA HIS A 155 -5.39 -27.24 -12.04
C HIS A 155 -3.86 -27.29 -12.00
N GLU A 156 -3.22 -27.98 -12.95
CA GLU A 156 -1.76 -28.06 -13.02
C GLU A 156 -1.15 -26.69 -13.31
N ARG A 157 -1.73 -25.94 -14.26
CA ARG A 157 -1.29 -24.60 -14.60
C ARG A 157 -1.47 -23.63 -13.43
N ILE A 158 -2.63 -23.71 -12.74
CA ILE A 158 -2.90 -22.90 -11.53
C ILE A 158 -1.87 -23.23 -10.45
N LEU A 159 -1.63 -24.50 -10.14
CA LEU A 159 -0.65 -24.90 -9.13
C LEU A 159 0.74 -24.39 -9.43
N LYS A 160 1.23 -24.56 -10.67
CA LYS A 160 2.56 -24.06 -11.08
C LYS A 160 2.67 -22.53 -10.88
N ALA A 161 1.62 -21.80 -11.19
CA ALA A 161 1.60 -20.36 -10.98
C ALA A 161 1.62 -20.01 -9.46
N LEU A 162 0.86 -20.71 -8.64
CA LEU A 162 0.82 -20.50 -7.20
C LEU A 162 2.16 -20.88 -6.53
N GLU A 163 2.78 -21.98 -6.95
CA GLU A 163 4.11 -22.42 -6.48
C GLU A 163 5.19 -21.37 -6.80
N PHE A 164 5.14 -20.73 -7.95
CA PHE A 164 6.05 -19.64 -8.32
C PHE A 164 5.97 -18.49 -7.30
N TYR A 165 4.79 -18.21 -6.75
CA TYR A 165 4.58 -17.22 -5.68
C TYR A 165 4.79 -17.76 -4.27
N GLY A 166 5.31 -18.99 -4.15
CA GLY A 166 5.61 -19.60 -2.85
C GLY A 166 4.40 -20.18 -2.14
N ILE A 167 3.32 -20.51 -2.85
CA ILE A 167 2.08 -21.06 -2.29
C ILE A 167 2.03 -22.56 -2.57
N TYR A 168 2.07 -23.39 -1.54
CA TYR A 168 2.07 -24.86 -1.61
C TYR A 168 0.94 -25.44 -0.78
N ASN A 169 0.65 -26.71 -0.95
CA ASN A 169 -0.40 -27.45 -0.24
C ASN A 169 -0.32 -27.32 1.31
N ASN A 170 0.90 -27.26 1.87
CA ASN A 170 1.09 -27.29 3.33
C ASN A 170 1.98 -26.18 3.87
N LYS A 171 2.39 -25.25 3.03
CA LYS A 171 3.28 -24.14 3.43
C LYS A 171 3.13 -22.94 2.50
N VAL A 172 3.46 -21.78 3.04
CA VAL A 172 3.69 -20.54 2.28
C VAL A 172 5.14 -20.12 2.48
N VAL A 173 5.83 -19.88 1.38
CA VAL A 173 7.20 -19.35 1.40
C VAL A 173 7.12 -17.85 1.19
N LEU A 174 7.61 -17.09 2.17
CA LEU A 174 7.67 -15.62 2.11
C LEU A 174 9.05 -15.17 1.68
N TRP A 175 9.09 -14.06 0.98
CA TRP A 175 10.33 -13.46 0.53
C TRP A 175 11.04 -12.72 1.67
N GLY A 176 12.37 -12.59 1.55
CA GLY A 176 13.18 -11.84 2.48
C GLY A 176 13.58 -12.63 3.72
N THR A 177 14.07 -11.91 4.71
CA THR A 177 14.67 -12.49 5.93
C THR A 177 13.71 -12.66 7.10
N GLY A 178 12.52 -12.06 7.02
CA GLY A 178 11.56 -11.97 8.12
C GLY A 178 11.96 -11.00 9.24
N LYS A 179 13.10 -10.31 9.13
CA LYS A 179 13.59 -9.37 10.15
C LYS A 179 12.90 -8.00 10.15
N PRO A 180 12.46 -7.42 9.01
CA PRO A 180 11.82 -6.10 9.02
C PRO A 180 10.53 -6.11 9.84
N LEU A 181 10.43 -5.17 10.76
CA LEU A 181 9.21 -4.89 11.51
C LEU A 181 8.37 -3.86 10.77
N ARG A 182 7.05 -3.98 10.85
CA ARG A 182 6.11 -3.03 10.25
C ARG A 182 4.93 -2.84 11.18
N GLU A 183 4.43 -1.62 11.24
CA GLU A 183 3.17 -1.31 11.88
C GLU A 183 2.04 -1.40 10.85
N PHE A 184 0.89 -1.86 11.31
CA PHE A 184 -0.32 -1.99 10.50
C PHE A 184 -1.49 -1.33 11.21
N LEU A 185 -2.32 -0.63 10.43
CA LEU A 185 -3.51 0.04 10.94
C LEU A 185 -4.71 -0.37 10.07
N TRP A 186 -5.80 -0.73 10.74
CA TRP A 186 -7.06 -1.03 10.07
C TRP A 186 -7.64 0.21 9.39
N SER A 187 -8.10 0.08 8.16
CA SER A 187 -8.53 1.23 7.35
C SER A 187 -9.73 1.98 7.92
N GLU A 188 -10.65 1.29 8.63
CA GLU A 188 -11.78 1.94 9.29
C GLU A 188 -11.35 2.71 10.54
N ASP A 189 -10.40 2.18 11.33
CA ASP A 189 -9.81 2.91 12.45
C ASP A 189 -9.10 4.19 11.97
N MET A 190 -8.42 4.12 10.82
CA MET A 190 -7.82 5.31 10.21
C MET A 190 -8.88 6.32 9.77
N ALA A 191 -10.01 5.86 9.24
CA ALA A 191 -11.12 6.72 8.86
C ALA A 191 -11.73 7.41 10.09
N ASP A 192 -12.00 6.68 11.15
CA ASP A 192 -12.52 7.22 12.41
C ASP A 192 -11.55 8.23 13.04
N ALA A 193 -10.25 7.91 13.09
CA ALA A 193 -9.22 8.83 13.56
C ALA A 193 -9.16 10.12 12.71
N SER A 194 -9.29 9.99 11.38
CA SER A 194 -9.32 11.14 10.47
C SER A 194 -10.50 12.06 10.74
N VAL A 195 -11.69 11.50 10.95
CA VAL A 195 -12.90 12.26 11.31
C VAL A 195 -12.72 12.93 12.68
N HIS A 196 -12.20 12.20 13.66
CA HIS A 196 -11.94 12.75 15.00
C HIS A 196 -11.00 13.97 14.93
N VAL A 197 -9.88 13.85 14.22
CA VAL A 197 -8.91 14.96 14.06
C VAL A 197 -9.50 16.15 13.32
N LEU A 198 -10.37 15.93 12.33
CA LEU A 198 -11.04 17.02 11.61
C LEU A 198 -12.09 17.75 12.45
N LEU A 199 -12.74 17.07 13.38
CA LEU A 199 -13.81 17.66 14.20
C LEU A 199 -13.27 18.41 15.43
N ASN A 200 -12.10 18.06 15.93
CA ASN A 200 -11.46 18.64 17.11
C ASN A 200 -10.27 19.51 16.73
#